data_2f6be497a93f480f7916d5bd54a5f157
#
_entry.id   2f6be497a93f480f7916d5bd54a5f157
#
_cell.length_a   1.000
_cell.length_b   1.000
_cell.length_c   1.000
_cell.angle_alpha   90.00
_cell.angle_beta   90.00
_cell.angle_gamma   90.00
#
_symmetry.space_group_name_H-M   'P 1'
#
loop_
_entity.id
_entity.type
_entity.pdbx_description
1 polymer ?
#
loop_
_entity_poly.entity_id
_entity_poly.type
_entity_poly.pdbx_seq_one_letter_code
_entity_poly.pdbx_strand_id
1 'polypeptide(L)'
;MLHLVGDGTKWRHVVYIKLYKEMQTMKKILVVLMAMLTMAVMLAGCGGDSKKAAYPADGDISVIIPKAPGGGTDTSARGLIQFMEKELKGSKFVPVNKPDGGGVTGMVETANAKADGHTLGMVTVELAMFPHQGKCKNTYKDYAAICAPIAAPAALIVPKEAPYNSVDEFVKYAKANPGKIKMGNSGVGAIWHIAALSFEEKFGVQFKHVPYPKGSADIAAALAGKHIDATLADPSVFKSQVDAGNLKILAVMAGSRSVIYPNVPTFKELGHNMTVRAWAALVAPKNTPKEKLDVLRNAAKKVCESKEFKDYFMKQGIDPTCIIGEEADKMMAEDHAMYEKFLKKAK
;
A
#
# COMPACT_ATOMS: atom_id res chain seq x y z
N MET A 1 -50.10 0.38 105.56
CA MET A 1 -51.08 0.51 104.52
C MET A 1 -50.71 1.72 103.63
N LEU A 2 -50.04 1.60 102.59
CA LEU A 2 -49.90 2.66 101.55
C LEU A 2 -49.67 2.01 100.22
N HIS A 3 -50.62 2.22 99.33
CA HIS A 3 -50.58 1.86 97.94
C HIS A 3 -49.55 2.57 97.16
N LEU A 4 -48.65 1.86 96.45
CA LEU A 4 -47.92 2.39 95.33
C LEU A 4 -48.46 1.76 94.00
N VAL A 5 -49.43 2.46 93.40
CA VAL A 5 -49.83 2.22 92.00
C VAL A 5 -48.77 2.94 91.13
N GLY A 6 -47.79 2.25 90.67
CA GLY A 6 -46.86 2.78 89.71
C GLY A 6 -47.46 2.80 88.32
N ASP A 7 -47.59 3.97 87.72
CA ASP A 7 -48.11 4.23 86.36
C ASP A 7 -47.40 3.42 85.31
N GLY A 8 -47.98 2.35 84.84
CA GLY A 8 -47.44 1.46 83.82
C GLY A 8 -47.31 2.06 82.41
N THR A 9 -47.78 3.32 82.25
CA THR A 9 -47.77 4.01 80.97
C THR A 9 -46.33 4.60 80.65
N LYS A 10 -45.63 5.04 81.70
CA LYS A 10 -44.25 5.59 81.53
C LYS A 10 -43.23 4.51 81.09
N TRP A 11 -43.32 3.30 81.63
CA TRP A 11 -42.47 2.20 81.27
C TRP A 11 -42.68 1.72 79.82
N ARG A 12 -43.94 1.69 79.40
CA ARG A 12 -44.25 1.35 77.99
C ARG A 12 -43.65 2.37 77.01
N HIS A 13 -43.68 3.66 77.30
CA HIS A 13 -43.12 4.69 76.44
C HIS A 13 -41.57 4.62 76.37
N VAL A 14 -40.92 4.35 77.46
CA VAL A 14 -39.43 4.23 77.47
C VAL A 14 -38.95 3.03 76.70
N VAL A 15 -39.66 1.89 76.84
CA VAL A 15 -39.35 0.67 76.06
C VAL A 15 -39.62 0.88 74.57
N TYR A 16 -40.73 1.55 74.23
CA TYR A 16 -41.06 1.84 72.83
C TYR A 16 -40.02 2.76 72.16
N ILE A 17 -39.59 3.81 72.87
CA ILE A 17 -38.55 4.71 72.34
C ILE A 17 -37.21 4.00 72.18
N LYS A 18 -36.85 3.10 73.10
CA LYS A 18 -35.61 2.32 73.00
C LYS A 18 -35.67 1.37 71.81
N LEU A 19 -36.76 0.60 71.65
CA LEU A 19 -36.98 -0.30 70.53
C LEU A 19 -37.02 0.45 69.17
N TYR A 20 -37.65 1.63 69.15
CA TYR A 20 -37.68 2.47 67.96
C TYR A 20 -36.30 2.97 67.53
N LYS A 21 -35.45 3.41 68.50
CA LYS A 21 -34.07 3.80 68.26
C LYS A 21 -33.21 2.63 67.75
N GLU A 22 -33.36 1.46 68.36
CA GLU A 22 -32.65 0.25 67.91
C GLU A 22 -33.08 -0.16 66.49
N MET A 23 -34.36 -0.09 66.17
CA MET A 23 -34.89 -0.38 64.83
C MET A 23 -34.40 0.63 63.78
N GLN A 24 -34.27 1.93 64.14
CA GLN A 24 -33.69 2.95 63.27
C GLN A 24 -32.18 2.74 63.03
N THR A 25 -31.48 2.31 64.11
CA THR A 25 -30.05 1.97 64.00
C THR A 25 -29.81 0.73 63.10
N MET A 26 -30.64 -0.31 63.28
CA MET A 26 -30.58 -1.49 62.40
C MET A 26 -30.91 -1.17 60.96
N LYS A 27 -31.91 -0.29 60.67
CA LYS A 27 -32.17 0.18 59.32
C LYS A 27 -31.01 0.90 58.71
N LYS A 28 -30.32 1.77 59.44
CA LYS A 28 -29.10 2.46 58.97
C LYS A 28 -27.98 1.49 58.70
N ILE A 29 -27.76 0.50 59.55
CA ILE A 29 -26.76 -0.54 59.34
C ILE A 29 -27.07 -1.38 58.10
N LEU A 30 -28.33 -1.75 57.90
CA LEU A 30 -28.78 -2.51 56.73
C LEU A 30 -28.60 -1.75 55.41
N VAL A 31 -28.85 -0.42 55.40
CA VAL A 31 -28.63 0.47 54.27
C VAL A 31 -27.15 0.59 53.97
N VAL A 32 -26.29 0.72 54.97
CA VAL A 32 -24.82 0.78 54.81
C VAL A 32 -24.30 -0.56 54.29
N LEU A 33 -24.77 -1.70 54.79
CA LEU A 33 -24.39 -3.02 54.30
C LEU A 33 -24.87 -3.27 52.86
N MET A 34 -26.07 -2.83 52.47
CA MET A 34 -26.57 -2.88 51.12
C MET A 34 -25.72 -2.00 50.17
N ALA A 35 -25.36 -0.78 50.64
CA ALA A 35 -24.48 0.11 49.86
C ALA A 35 -23.09 -0.47 49.69
N MET A 36 -22.52 -1.11 50.72
CA MET A 36 -21.23 -1.82 50.58
C MET A 36 -21.29 -3.04 49.68
N LEU A 37 -22.41 -3.80 49.71
CA LEU A 37 -22.61 -4.95 48.82
C LEU A 37 -22.76 -4.52 47.38
N THR A 38 -23.48 -3.41 47.10
CA THR A 38 -23.60 -2.87 45.73
C THR A 38 -22.28 -2.29 45.24
N MET A 39 -21.47 -1.69 46.08
CA MET A 39 -20.14 -1.20 45.76
C MET A 39 -19.14 -2.34 45.49
N ALA A 40 -19.25 -3.45 46.23
CA ALA A 40 -18.43 -4.65 45.98
C ALA A 40 -18.81 -5.36 44.67
N VAL A 41 -20.06 -5.36 44.28
CA VAL A 41 -20.54 -5.90 42.99
C VAL A 41 -20.06 -5.02 41.80
N MET A 42 -20.01 -3.69 41.97
CA MET A 42 -19.48 -2.79 40.93
C MET A 42 -17.94 -2.90 40.77
N LEU A 43 -17.21 -3.22 41.84
CA LEU A 43 -15.76 -3.47 41.74
C LEU A 43 -15.40 -4.85 41.19
N ALA A 44 -16.27 -5.84 41.33
CA ALA A 44 -16.08 -7.17 40.76
C ALA A 44 -16.47 -7.25 39.25
N GLY A 45 -17.24 -6.27 38.75
CA GLY A 45 -17.71 -6.21 37.37
C GLY A 45 -16.74 -5.57 36.37
N CYS A 46 -15.62 -4.95 36.81
CA CYS A 46 -14.64 -4.28 35.92
C CYS A 46 -13.32 -5.05 35.74
N GLY A 47 -13.27 -6.32 36.11
CA GLY A 47 -12.10 -7.20 35.92
C GLY A 47 -12.29 -8.17 34.76
N GLY A 48 -13.02 -7.81 33.72
CA GLY A 48 -12.91 -8.49 32.44
C GLY A 48 -11.60 -8.07 31.79
N ASP A 49 -10.54 -8.89 31.93
CA ASP A 49 -9.43 -8.89 30.99
C ASP A 49 -10.03 -9.08 29.58
N SER A 50 -10.43 -7.97 28.94
CA SER A 50 -10.55 -7.94 27.50
C SER A 50 -9.13 -8.17 27.02
N LYS A 51 -8.74 -9.44 26.77
CA LYS A 51 -7.53 -9.77 26.05
C LYS A 51 -7.54 -8.87 24.83
N LYS A 52 -6.67 -7.82 24.84
CA LYS A 52 -6.47 -7.01 23.65
C LYS A 52 -6.25 -8.00 22.50
N ALA A 53 -6.99 -7.81 21.42
CA ALA A 53 -6.79 -8.64 20.24
C ALA A 53 -5.29 -8.63 19.92
N ALA A 54 -4.76 -9.79 19.56
CA ALA A 54 -3.34 -9.87 19.19
C ALA A 54 -3.14 -9.20 17.83
N TYR A 55 -1.97 -8.61 17.62
CA TYR A 55 -1.58 -8.08 16.31
C TYR A 55 -1.81 -9.13 15.21
N PRO A 56 -2.41 -8.76 14.07
CA PRO A 56 -2.77 -7.41 13.62
C PRO A 56 -4.23 -7.00 13.91
N ALA A 57 -4.99 -7.77 14.67
CA ALA A 57 -6.40 -7.49 14.97
C ALA A 57 -6.59 -6.49 16.13
N ASP A 58 -5.51 -5.95 16.69
CA ASP A 58 -5.49 -4.98 17.78
C ASP A 58 -5.69 -3.51 17.33
N GLY A 59 -5.85 -3.27 16.01
CA GLY A 59 -6.11 -1.96 15.43
C GLY A 59 -6.13 -1.96 13.91
N ASP A 60 -6.64 -0.88 13.31
CA ASP A 60 -6.58 -0.67 11.86
C ASP A 60 -5.13 -0.47 11.40
N ILE A 61 -4.80 -0.97 10.21
CA ILE A 61 -3.50 -0.82 9.56
C ILE A 61 -3.65 0.18 8.42
N SER A 62 -3.05 1.36 8.55
CA SER A 62 -2.98 2.34 7.48
C SER A 62 -1.97 1.89 6.42
N VAL A 63 -2.32 1.99 5.13
CA VAL A 63 -1.41 1.70 4.01
C VAL A 63 -1.28 2.93 3.13
N ILE A 64 -0.14 3.61 3.23
CA ILE A 64 0.15 4.80 2.43
C ILE A 64 0.53 4.38 1.02
N ILE A 65 -0.18 4.91 0.02
CA ILE A 65 0.04 4.63 -1.41
C ILE A 65 0.61 5.89 -2.06
N PRO A 66 1.88 5.89 -2.54
CA PRO A 66 2.57 7.08 -3.03
C PRO A 66 2.20 7.45 -4.48
N LYS A 67 1.07 7.01 -4.98
CA LYS A 67 0.58 7.28 -6.34
C LYS A 67 -0.91 7.61 -6.31
N ALA A 68 -1.39 8.27 -7.37
CA ALA A 68 -2.80 8.60 -7.52
C ALA A 68 -3.66 7.32 -7.66
N PRO A 69 -4.93 7.37 -7.26
CA PRO A 69 -5.87 6.27 -7.46
C PRO A 69 -5.95 5.83 -8.93
N GLY A 70 -6.13 4.51 -9.16
CA GLY A 70 -6.32 3.91 -10.49
C GLY A 70 -5.03 3.61 -11.26
N GLY A 71 -3.85 4.00 -10.76
CA GLY A 71 -2.57 3.59 -11.34
C GLY A 71 -2.16 2.17 -10.90
N GLY A 72 -1.17 1.57 -11.56
CA GLY A 72 -0.71 0.21 -11.27
C GLY A 72 -0.32 -0.01 -9.81
N THR A 73 0.34 0.95 -9.17
CA THR A 73 0.68 0.90 -7.73
C THR A 73 -0.57 0.89 -6.84
N ASP A 74 -1.57 1.74 -7.13
CA ASP A 74 -2.80 1.81 -6.35
C ASP A 74 -3.63 0.53 -6.50
N THR A 75 -3.80 0.07 -7.74
CA THR A 75 -4.53 -1.18 -8.06
C THR A 75 -3.89 -2.39 -7.39
N SER A 76 -2.56 -2.51 -7.46
CA SER A 76 -1.85 -3.62 -6.82
C SER A 76 -1.89 -3.56 -5.30
N ALA A 77 -1.77 -2.35 -4.69
CA ALA A 77 -1.87 -2.18 -3.26
C ALA A 77 -3.25 -2.60 -2.75
N ARG A 78 -4.33 -2.09 -3.36
CA ARG A 78 -5.72 -2.41 -2.96
C ARG A 78 -6.04 -3.89 -3.16
N GLY A 79 -5.57 -4.49 -4.25
CA GLY A 79 -5.68 -5.93 -4.47
C GLY A 79 -4.97 -6.72 -3.37
N LEU A 80 -3.70 -6.42 -3.10
CA LEU A 80 -2.91 -7.11 -2.08
C LEU A 80 -3.57 -7.03 -0.69
N ILE A 81 -3.92 -5.82 -0.22
CA ILE A 81 -4.49 -5.65 1.12
C ILE A 81 -5.86 -6.31 1.28
N GLN A 82 -6.69 -6.33 0.22
CA GLN A 82 -7.97 -7.05 0.23
C GLN A 82 -7.80 -8.55 0.51
N PHE A 83 -6.77 -9.17 -0.07
CA PHE A 83 -6.47 -10.58 0.17
C PHE A 83 -5.77 -10.78 1.53
N MET A 84 -4.93 -9.83 1.96
CA MET A 84 -4.32 -9.87 3.30
C MET A 84 -5.35 -9.77 4.42
N GLU A 85 -6.41 -8.94 4.27
CA GLU A 85 -7.52 -8.88 5.23
C GLU A 85 -8.24 -10.22 5.38
N LYS A 86 -8.41 -10.97 4.29
CA LYS A 86 -9.01 -12.32 4.33
C LYS A 86 -8.12 -13.33 5.05
N GLU A 87 -6.80 -13.26 4.86
CA GLU A 87 -5.83 -14.14 5.51
C GLU A 87 -5.64 -13.77 6.99
N LEU A 88 -5.55 -12.47 7.30
CA LEU A 88 -5.35 -11.92 8.65
C LEU A 88 -6.71 -11.55 9.27
N LYS A 89 -7.51 -12.55 9.61
CA LYS A 89 -8.86 -12.38 10.15
C LYS A 89 -8.91 -11.42 11.34
N GLY A 90 -9.81 -10.45 11.28
CA GLY A 90 -9.99 -9.42 12.31
C GLY A 90 -9.14 -8.17 12.13
N SER A 91 -8.19 -8.16 11.17
CA SER A 91 -7.47 -6.94 10.79
C SER A 91 -8.25 -6.16 9.73
N LYS A 92 -8.01 -4.85 9.69
CA LYS A 92 -8.56 -3.96 8.66
C LYS A 92 -7.44 -3.10 8.10
N PHE A 93 -7.32 -3.07 6.78
CA PHE A 93 -6.34 -2.25 6.07
C PHE A 93 -7.02 -1.04 5.44
N VAL A 94 -6.48 0.16 5.72
CA VAL A 94 -7.03 1.44 5.26
C VAL A 94 -6.07 2.07 4.25
N PRO A 95 -6.36 2.01 2.93
CA PRO A 95 -5.50 2.62 1.92
C PRO A 95 -5.64 4.14 1.88
N VAL A 96 -4.50 4.87 1.87
CA VAL A 96 -4.41 6.34 1.84
C VAL A 96 -3.48 6.78 0.74
N ASN A 97 -3.99 7.44 -0.31
CA ASN A 97 -3.16 7.93 -1.41
C ASN A 97 -2.43 9.24 -1.06
N LYS A 98 -1.11 9.29 -1.28
CA LYS A 98 -0.20 10.43 -1.05
C LYS A 98 0.74 10.60 -2.25
N PRO A 99 0.25 11.08 -3.41
CA PRO A 99 1.01 11.08 -4.68
C PRO A 99 1.99 12.25 -4.83
N ASP A 100 2.01 13.21 -3.92
CA ASP A 100 2.75 14.46 -4.07
C ASP A 100 4.26 14.25 -4.17
N GLY A 101 4.93 15.16 -4.89
CA GLY A 101 6.36 15.05 -5.16
C GLY A 101 6.75 13.81 -5.97
N GLY A 102 5.85 13.29 -6.80
CA GLY A 102 6.08 12.02 -7.54
C GLY A 102 6.02 10.78 -6.65
N GLY A 103 5.45 10.92 -5.45
CA GLY A 103 5.34 9.89 -4.43
C GLY A 103 6.31 10.04 -3.25
N VAL A 104 7.22 11.02 -3.30
CA VAL A 104 8.18 11.27 -2.21
C VAL A 104 7.46 11.48 -0.89
N THR A 105 6.38 12.30 -0.88
CA THR A 105 5.61 12.60 0.34
C THR A 105 5.12 11.31 1.04
N GLY A 106 4.47 10.41 0.31
CA GLY A 106 3.98 9.15 0.87
C GLY A 106 5.09 8.22 1.34
N MET A 107 6.18 8.12 0.58
CA MET A 107 7.33 7.29 0.97
C MET A 107 8.02 7.83 2.24
N VAL A 108 8.27 9.15 2.32
CA VAL A 108 8.86 9.78 3.51
C VAL A 108 7.96 9.65 4.74
N GLU A 109 6.65 9.85 4.57
CA GLU A 109 5.68 9.66 5.66
C GLU A 109 5.70 8.22 6.19
N THR A 110 5.77 7.23 5.29
CA THR A 110 5.90 5.82 5.68
C THR A 110 7.19 5.57 6.47
N ALA A 111 8.34 6.09 6.02
CA ALA A 111 9.63 5.90 6.72
C ALA A 111 9.62 6.47 8.14
N ASN A 112 8.95 7.60 8.33
CA ASN A 112 8.89 8.34 9.60
C ASN A 112 7.71 7.92 10.48
N ALA A 113 6.86 7.00 10.02
CA ALA A 113 5.75 6.51 10.81
C ALA A 113 6.22 5.69 12.01
N LYS A 114 5.34 5.53 13.00
CA LYS A 114 5.62 4.70 14.16
C LYS A 114 5.85 3.25 13.75
N ALA A 115 6.95 2.67 14.21
CA ALA A 115 7.35 1.30 13.88
C ALA A 115 6.60 0.25 14.71
N ASP A 116 5.27 0.37 14.79
CA ASP A 116 4.41 -0.54 15.56
C ASP A 116 3.59 -1.50 14.69
N GLY A 117 3.78 -1.46 13.38
CA GLY A 117 3.09 -2.33 12.43
C GLY A 117 1.70 -1.84 12.02
N HIS A 118 1.18 -0.72 12.57
CA HIS A 118 -0.12 -0.15 12.20
C HIS A 118 -0.06 0.91 11.11
N THR A 119 1.16 1.30 10.69
CA THR A 119 1.37 2.11 9.49
C THR A 119 2.33 1.39 8.57
N LEU A 120 1.83 1.01 7.42
CA LEU A 120 2.58 0.44 6.31
C LEU A 120 2.54 1.43 5.14
N GLY A 121 3.34 1.20 4.13
CA GLY A 121 3.26 1.96 2.91
C GLY A 121 3.71 1.16 1.70
N MET A 122 3.27 1.61 0.54
CA MET A 122 3.90 1.20 -0.71
C MET A 122 5.12 2.08 -0.95
N VAL A 123 6.21 1.48 -1.38
CA VAL A 123 7.32 2.20 -2.00
C VAL A 123 7.46 1.73 -3.44
N THR A 124 7.91 2.62 -4.30
CA THR A 124 8.04 2.34 -5.74
C THR A 124 9.50 2.41 -6.15
N VAL A 125 9.81 1.98 -7.35
CA VAL A 125 11.16 1.98 -7.92
C VAL A 125 11.83 3.36 -7.89
N GLU A 126 11.06 4.44 -7.77
CA GLU A 126 11.57 5.80 -7.56
C GLU A 126 12.42 5.92 -6.29
N LEU A 127 12.16 5.09 -5.27
CA LEU A 127 13.00 5.02 -4.07
C LEU A 127 14.45 4.64 -4.39
N ALA A 128 14.65 3.84 -5.44
CA ALA A 128 15.99 3.47 -5.91
C ALA A 128 16.69 4.57 -6.74
N MET A 129 15.94 5.55 -7.25
CA MET A 129 16.45 6.58 -8.17
C MET A 129 16.51 7.98 -7.56
N PHE A 130 15.50 8.39 -6.82
CA PHE A 130 15.32 9.75 -6.33
C PHE A 130 16.39 10.23 -5.36
N PRO A 131 17.01 9.39 -4.50
CA PRO A 131 18.16 9.80 -3.68
C PRO A 131 19.34 10.28 -4.52
N HIS A 132 19.64 9.59 -5.63
CA HIS A 132 20.74 9.95 -6.55
C HIS A 132 20.47 11.22 -7.36
N GLN A 133 19.19 11.62 -7.42
CA GLN A 133 18.73 12.86 -8.07
C GLN A 133 18.59 14.04 -7.08
N GLY A 134 18.84 13.81 -5.78
CA GLY A 134 18.62 14.81 -4.72
C GLY A 134 17.14 15.11 -4.41
N LYS A 135 16.20 14.30 -4.91
CA LYS A 135 14.76 14.48 -4.73
C LYS A 135 14.22 13.92 -3.42
N CYS A 136 14.91 12.94 -2.84
CA CYS A 136 14.57 12.28 -1.60
C CYS A 136 15.85 11.91 -0.85
N LYS A 137 15.83 11.95 0.49
CA LYS A 137 16.95 11.47 1.31
C LYS A 137 16.79 10.01 1.71
N ASN A 138 15.54 9.53 1.77
CA ASN A 138 15.24 8.14 2.14
C ASN A 138 15.69 7.16 1.07
N THR A 139 16.20 6.03 1.53
CA THR A 139 16.63 4.91 0.69
C THR A 139 15.94 3.63 1.14
N TYR A 140 16.18 2.51 0.48
CA TYR A 140 15.69 1.21 0.89
C TYR A 140 16.03 0.85 2.35
N LYS A 141 17.11 1.47 2.92
CA LYS A 141 17.55 1.24 4.30
C LYS A 141 16.60 1.74 5.38
N ASP A 142 15.66 2.61 5.01
CA ASP A 142 14.68 3.21 5.94
C ASP A 142 13.43 2.35 6.10
N TYR A 143 13.36 1.20 5.43
CA TYR A 143 12.21 0.32 5.38
C TYR A 143 12.58 -1.13 5.64
N ALA A 144 11.58 -1.92 5.98
CA ALA A 144 11.60 -3.39 5.99
C ALA A 144 10.53 -3.90 5.02
N ALA A 145 10.92 -4.60 3.97
CA ALA A 145 9.97 -5.10 2.99
C ALA A 145 9.11 -6.23 3.54
N ILE A 146 7.82 -6.18 3.21
CA ILE A 146 6.87 -7.26 3.45
C ILE A 146 6.77 -8.11 2.18
N CYS A 147 6.42 -7.49 1.06
CA CYS A 147 6.46 -8.13 -0.26
C CYS A 147 6.44 -7.08 -1.38
N ALA A 148 6.90 -7.46 -2.57
CA ALA A 148 6.69 -6.72 -3.81
C ALA A 148 5.72 -7.51 -4.70
N PRO A 149 4.42 -7.14 -4.73
CA PRO A 149 3.41 -7.87 -5.49
C PRO A 149 3.53 -7.70 -6.99
N ILE A 150 4.19 -6.64 -7.44
CA ILE A 150 4.39 -6.35 -8.88
C ILE A 150 5.82 -5.93 -9.19
N ALA A 151 6.25 -6.28 -10.40
CA ALA A 151 7.47 -5.78 -11.06
C ALA A 151 7.18 -5.64 -12.55
N ALA A 152 6.32 -4.68 -12.91
CA ALA A 152 5.79 -4.51 -14.26
C ALA A 152 6.85 -3.98 -15.23
N PRO A 153 7.10 -4.63 -16.37
CA PRO A 153 7.99 -4.11 -17.41
C PRO A 153 7.38 -2.91 -18.12
N ALA A 154 8.24 -2.03 -18.65
CA ALA A 154 7.78 -1.00 -19.58
C ALA A 154 7.34 -1.64 -20.90
N ALA A 155 6.20 -1.20 -21.43
CA ALA A 155 5.71 -1.56 -22.76
C ALA A 155 5.64 -0.32 -23.65
N LEU A 156 6.05 -0.45 -24.91
CA LEU A 156 5.83 0.58 -25.91
C LEU A 156 4.37 0.49 -26.39
N ILE A 157 3.58 1.48 -26.00
CA ILE A 157 2.13 1.54 -26.24
C ILE A 157 1.82 2.77 -27.10
N VAL A 158 1.00 2.55 -28.12
CA VAL A 158 0.63 3.57 -29.10
C VAL A 158 -0.86 3.45 -29.46
N PRO A 159 -1.49 4.52 -30.01
CA PRO A 159 -2.83 4.44 -30.58
C PRO A 159 -2.93 3.35 -31.66
N LYS A 160 -4.09 2.70 -31.78
CA LYS A 160 -4.32 1.64 -32.79
C LYS A 160 -4.08 2.13 -34.21
N GLU A 161 -4.50 3.34 -34.50
CA GLU A 161 -4.38 4.01 -35.80
C GLU A 161 -2.98 4.58 -36.10
N ALA A 162 -2.04 4.52 -35.14
CA ALA A 162 -0.68 5.03 -35.36
C ALA A 162 -0.05 4.32 -36.59
N PRO A 163 0.74 5.07 -37.40
CA PRO A 163 1.22 4.61 -38.73
C PRO A 163 2.37 3.59 -38.64
N TYR A 164 2.54 2.94 -37.50
CA TYR A 164 3.56 1.91 -37.27
C TYR A 164 2.98 0.76 -36.45
N ASN A 165 3.36 -0.48 -36.83
CA ASN A 165 2.88 -1.72 -36.21
C ASN A 165 3.99 -2.58 -35.58
N SER A 166 5.23 -2.11 -35.66
CA SER A 166 6.40 -2.77 -35.10
C SER A 166 7.34 -1.75 -34.45
N VAL A 167 8.27 -2.23 -33.63
CA VAL A 167 9.34 -1.37 -33.04
C VAL A 167 10.18 -0.75 -34.17
N ASP A 168 10.52 -1.50 -35.20
CA ASP A 168 11.35 -0.99 -36.29
C ASP A 168 10.65 0.11 -37.10
N GLU A 169 9.35 -0.04 -37.36
CA GLU A 169 8.56 1.01 -38.01
C GLU A 169 8.43 2.25 -37.14
N PHE A 170 8.24 2.07 -35.82
CA PHE A 170 8.22 3.18 -34.86
C PHE A 170 9.56 3.92 -34.81
N VAL A 171 10.68 3.19 -34.75
CA VAL A 171 12.03 3.77 -34.78
C VAL A 171 12.29 4.53 -36.08
N LYS A 172 11.92 3.95 -37.22
CA LYS A 172 12.04 4.60 -38.54
C LYS A 172 11.26 5.91 -38.57
N TYR A 173 10.00 5.88 -38.09
CA TYR A 173 9.16 7.08 -37.98
C TYR A 173 9.77 8.14 -37.06
N ALA A 174 10.26 7.73 -35.88
CA ALA A 174 10.87 8.62 -34.90
C ALA A 174 12.14 9.28 -35.45
N LYS A 175 12.98 8.55 -36.16
CA LYS A 175 14.17 9.09 -36.84
C LYS A 175 13.84 10.13 -37.91
N ALA A 176 12.76 9.91 -38.64
CA ALA A 176 12.26 10.87 -39.66
C ALA A 176 11.58 12.11 -39.05
N ASN A 177 11.17 12.04 -37.78
CA ASN A 177 10.43 13.07 -37.06
C ASN A 177 11.06 13.42 -35.70
N PRO A 178 12.33 13.85 -35.61
CA PRO A 178 13.01 14.06 -34.33
C PRO A 178 12.26 15.14 -33.52
N GLY A 179 12.02 14.83 -32.21
CA GLY A 179 11.38 15.74 -31.27
C GLY A 179 9.88 16.00 -31.52
N LYS A 180 9.23 15.31 -32.50
CA LYS A 180 7.80 15.51 -32.80
C LYS A 180 6.90 14.55 -32.06
N ILE A 181 7.32 13.30 -31.78
CA ILE A 181 6.55 12.32 -31.03
C ILE A 181 6.41 12.76 -29.58
N LYS A 182 5.18 13.04 -29.14
CA LYS A 182 4.87 13.34 -27.74
C LYS A 182 4.90 12.05 -26.93
N MET A 183 5.96 11.84 -26.16
CA MET A 183 6.16 10.67 -25.32
C MET A 183 5.69 10.93 -23.90
N GLY A 184 4.57 10.34 -23.48
CA GLY A 184 4.07 10.43 -22.11
C GLY A 184 4.97 9.68 -21.12
N ASN A 185 5.26 10.27 -19.96
CA ASN A 185 6.07 9.66 -18.92
C ASN A 185 5.64 10.06 -17.51
N SER A 186 6.14 9.38 -16.48
CA SER A 186 5.76 9.57 -15.08
C SER A 186 6.44 10.75 -14.37
N GLY A 187 6.94 11.73 -15.11
CA GLY A 187 7.66 12.90 -14.59
C GLY A 187 9.17 12.77 -14.75
N VAL A 188 9.85 13.91 -14.73
CA VAL A 188 11.29 13.99 -15.01
C VAL A 188 12.11 13.14 -14.02
N GLY A 189 12.87 12.18 -14.56
CA GLY A 189 13.71 11.25 -13.80
C GLY A 189 12.95 10.15 -13.06
N ALA A 190 11.64 10.01 -13.28
CA ALA A 190 10.87 8.86 -12.82
C ALA A 190 11.00 7.69 -13.80
N ILE A 191 10.53 6.49 -13.41
CA ILE A 191 10.84 5.24 -14.12
C ILE A 191 10.43 5.24 -15.60
N TRP A 192 9.25 5.77 -15.94
CA TRP A 192 8.81 5.81 -17.34
C TRP A 192 9.52 6.89 -18.18
N HIS A 193 10.07 7.91 -17.52
CA HIS A 193 10.99 8.82 -18.19
C HIS A 193 12.34 8.14 -18.47
N ILE A 194 12.86 7.37 -17.52
CA ILE A 194 14.09 6.57 -17.71
C ILE A 194 13.89 5.55 -18.85
N ALA A 195 12.71 4.89 -18.90
CA ALA A 195 12.40 3.99 -20.00
C ALA A 195 12.46 4.69 -21.37
N ALA A 196 11.89 5.89 -21.46
CA ALA A 196 11.91 6.68 -22.70
C ALA A 196 13.34 7.15 -23.06
N LEU A 197 14.13 7.64 -22.08
CA LEU A 197 15.53 8.02 -22.30
C LEU A 197 16.40 6.82 -22.73
N SER A 198 16.20 5.65 -22.13
CA SER A 198 16.89 4.42 -22.52
C SER A 198 16.56 4.00 -23.95
N PHE A 199 15.32 4.24 -24.39
CA PHE A 199 14.90 4.01 -25.77
C PHE A 199 15.57 5.02 -26.72
N GLU A 200 15.58 6.31 -26.38
CA GLU A 200 16.25 7.34 -27.17
C GLU A 200 17.75 7.04 -27.36
N GLU A 201 18.43 6.69 -26.27
CA GLU A 201 19.87 6.31 -26.30
C GLU A 201 20.10 5.08 -27.18
N LYS A 202 19.26 4.02 -27.02
CA LYS A 202 19.42 2.76 -27.75
C LYS A 202 19.24 2.90 -29.25
N PHE A 203 18.26 3.71 -29.68
CA PHE A 203 17.85 3.81 -31.08
C PHE A 203 18.31 5.10 -31.78
N GLY A 204 18.92 6.04 -31.06
CA GLY A 204 19.34 7.34 -31.60
C GLY A 204 18.17 8.17 -32.11
N VAL A 205 17.10 8.26 -31.33
CA VAL A 205 15.88 9.03 -31.61
C VAL A 205 15.68 10.12 -30.54
N GLN A 206 14.79 11.08 -30.80
CA GLN A 206 14.44 12.15 -29.85
C GLN A 206 12.93 12.28 -29.76
N PHE A 207 12.41 12.37 -28.51
CA PHE A 207 10.99 12.56 -28.24
C PHE A 207 10.72 13.97 -27.67
N LYS A 208 9.46 14.40 -27.78
CA LYS A 208 8.91 15.49 -26.98
C LYS A 208 8.33 14.90 -25.70
N HIS A 209 9.06 14.95 -24.61
CA HIS A 209 8.61 14.41 -23.33
C HIS A 209 7.46 15.20 -22.74
N VAL A 210 6.38 14.51 -22.33
CA VAL A 210 5.20 15.08 -21.68
C VAL A 210 5.04 14.42 -20.30
N PRO A 211 5.35 15.13 -19.20
CA PRO A 211 5.38 14.55 -17.86
C PRO A 211 3.98 14.50 -17.22
N TYR A 212 3.67 13.35 -16.58
CA TYR A 212 2.48 13.10 -15.76
C TYR A 212 2.91 12.61 -14.37
N PRO A 213 3.31 13.51 -13.46
CA PRO A 213 3.99 13.12 -12.21
C PRO A 213 3.10 12.39 -11.20
N LYS A 214 1.78 12.42 -11.37
CA LYS A 214 0.84 11.70 -10.49
C LYS A 214 0.78 10.20 -10.78
N GLY A 215 1.18 9.75 -11.98
CA GLY A 215 1.29 8.33 -12.30
C GLY A 215 0.71 7.91 -13.65
N SER A 216 0.71 6.59 -13.88
CA SER A 216 0.38 6.00 -15.18
C SER A 216 -1.10 6.15 -15.57
N ALA A 217 -2.01 6.37 -14.62
CA ALA A 217 -3.43 6.60 -14.94
C ALA A 217 -3.63 7.86 -15.80
N ASP A 218 -2.93 8.94 -15.47
CA ASP A 218 -2.98 10.19 -16.26
C ASP A 218 -2.34 9.99 -17.65
N ILE A 219 -1.29 9.19 -17.75
CA ILE A 219 -0.68 8.83 -19.03
C ILE A 219 -1.67 8.06 -19.89
N ALA A 220 -2.37 7.08 -19.30
CA ALA A 220 -3.37 6.26 -20.03
C ALA A 220 -4.52 7.13 -20.53
N ALA A 221 -5.04 8.04 -19.72
CA ALA A 221 -6.08 8.97 -20.14
C ALA A 221 -5.59 9.89 -21.27
N ALA A 222 -4.36 10.41 -21.16
CA ALA A 222 -3.78 11.27 -22.20
C ALA A 222 -3.53 10.54 -23.52
N LEU A 223 -3.10 9.28 -23.49
CA LEU A 223 -2.90 8.47 -24.70
C LEU A 223 -4.23 8.12 -25.37
N ALA A 224 -5.23 7.70 -24.58
CA ALA A 224 -6.57 7.42 -25.08
C ALA A 224 -7.25 8.68 -25.65
N GLY A 225 -7.01 9.85 -25.03
CA GLY A 225 -7.49 11.15 -25.51
C GLY A 225 -6.65 11.78 -26.62
N LYS A 226 -5.62 11.07 -27.16
CA LYS A 226 -4.73 11.54 -28.24
C LYS A 226 -3.97 12.85 -27.89
N HIS A 227 -3.76 13.13 -26.62
CA HIS A 227 -2.94 14.25 -26.17
C HIS A 227 -1.44 13.97 -26.25
N ILE A 228 -1.08 12.67 -26.27
CA ILE A 228 0.26 12.14 -26.51
C ILE A 228 0.21 11.04 -27.60
N ASP A 229 1.35 10.78 -28.24
CA ASP A 229 1.44 9.87 -29.39
C ASP A 229 1.92 8.47 -28.99
N ALA A 230 2.68 8.36 -27.91
CA ALA A 230 3.22 7.09 -27.41
C ALA A 230 3.56 7.19 -25.91
N THR A 231 3.75 6.02 -25.31
CA THR A 231 4.33 5.90 -23.96
C THR A 231 5.15 4.63 -23.84
N LEU A 232 6.11 4.64 -22.90
CA LEU A 232 6.81 3.47 -22.39
C LEU A 232 6.43 3.34 -20.92
N ALA A 233 5.41 2.52 -20.62
CA ALA A 233 4.83 2.43 -19.28
C ALA A 233 4.30 1.02 -18.98
N ASP A 234 3.84 0.78 -17.74
CA ASP A 234 3.20 -0.45 -17.31
C ASP A 234 1.93 -0.74 -18.15
N PRO A 235 1.89 -1.85 -18.90
CA PRO A 235 0.78 -2.16 -19.79
C PRO A 235 -0.54 -2.44 -19.05
N SER A 236 -0.51 -2.78 -17.77
CA SER A 236 -1.72 -3.10 -16.99
C SER A 236 -2.72 -1.94 -16.94
N VAL A 237 -2.22 -0.72 -16.82
CA VAL A 237 -3.06 0.50 -16.73
C VAL A 237 -3.77 0.81 -18.05
N PHE A 238 -3.28 0.25 -19.15
CA PHE A 238 -3.84 0.44 -20.52
C PHE A 238 -4.72 -0.72 -20.96
N LYS A 239 -4.87 -1.77 -20.13
CA LYS A 239 -5.53 -3.03 -20.51
C LYS A 239 -6.91 -2.81 -21.11
N SER A 240 -7.76 -2.00 -20.48
CA SER A 240 -9.12 -1.74 -21.00
C SER A 240 -9.13 -1.13 -22.41
N GLN A 241 -8.16 -0.25 -22.71
CA GLN A 241 -8.04 0.39 -24.03
C GLN A 241 -7.41 -0.53 -25.05
N VAL A 242 -6.50 -1.40 -24.64
CA VAL A 242 -5.89 -2.44 -25.49
C VAL A 242 -6.95 -3.50 -25.85
N ASP A 243 -7.71 -3.99 -24.86
CA ASP A 243 -8.79 -4.97 -25.07
C ASP A 243 -9.91 -4.41 -25.97
N ALA A 244 -10.23 -3.13 -25.83
CA ALA A 244 -11.18 -2.42 -26.68
C ALA A 244 -10.65 -2.14 -28.11
N GLY A 245 -9.37 -2.43 -28.38
CA GLY A 245 -8.74 -2.21 -29.69
C GLY A 245 -8.44 -0.73 -29.98
N ASN A 246 -8.45 0.16 -28.99
CA ASN A 246 -8.12 1.57 -29.16
C ASN A 246 -6.61 1.83 -29.11
N LEU A 247 -5.88 0.98 -28.40
CA LEU A 247 -4.41 1.02 -28.27
C LEU A 247 -3.81 -0.31 -28.71
N LYS A 248 -2.52 -0.29 -29.06
CA LYS A 248 -1.73 -1.49 -29.33
C LYS A 248 -0.39 -1.42 -28.62
N ILE A 249 0.11 -2.59 -28.18
CA ILE A 249 1.42 -2.76 -27.57
C ILE A 249 2.35 -3.29 -28.65
N LEU A 250 3.48 -2.62 -28.89
CA LEU A 250 4.44 -3.01 -29.92
C LEU A 250 5.50 -3.98 -29.38
N ALA A 251 5.98 -3.78 -28.16
CA ALA A 251 6.91 -4.67 -27.47
C ALA A 251 6.99 -4.36 -25.98
N VAL A 252 7.52 -5.30 -25.17
CA VAL A 252 7.77 -5.13 -23.72
C VAL A 252 9.26 -5.17 -23.41
N MET A 253 9.72 -4.31 -22.48
CA MET A 253 11.10 -4.25 -21.98
C MET A 253 11.34 -5.29 -20.88
N ALA A 254 11.19 -6.58 -21.23
CA ALA A 254 11.29 -7.69 -20.29
C ALA A 254 12.22 -8.79 -20.81
N GLY A 255 12.65 -9.66 -19.91
CA GLY A 255 13.45 -10.84 -20.24
C GLY A 255 12.64 -11.96 -20.92
N SER A 256 11.32 -12.01 -20.67
CA SER A 256 10.36 -12.96 -21.24
C SER A 256 9.04 -12.25 -21.53
N ARG A 257 8.19 -12.86 -22.36
CA ARG A 257 6.86 -12.32 -22.67
C ARG A 257 5.97 -12.30 -21.44
N SER A 258 5.06 -11.32 -21.40
CA SER A 258 3.97 -11.28 -20.42
C SER A 258 3.01 -12.45 -20.62
N VAL A 259 2.55 -13.05 -19.52
CA VAL A 259 1.48 -14.06 -19.57
C VAL A 259 0.13 -13.44 -19.96
N ILE A 260 -0.03 -12.13 -19.74
CA ILE A 260 -1.23 -11.37 -20.11
C ILE A 260 -1.25 -11.05 -21.63
N TYR A 261 -0.06 -10.78 -22.20
CA TYR A 261 0.10 -10.38 -23.59
C TYR A 261 1.05 -11.35 -24.33
N PRO A 262 0.73 -12.65 -24.44
CA PRO A 262 1.66 -13.66 -24.96
C PRO A 262 2.06 -13.45 -26.44
N ASN A 263 1.26 -12.70 -27.19
CA ASN A 263 1.52 -12.38 -28.60
C ASN A 263 2.40 -11.12 -28.77
N VAL A 264 2.65 -10.36 -27.68
CA VAL A 264 3.53 -9.18 -27.73
C VAL A 264 4.98 -9.61 -27.53
N PRO A 265 5.89 -9.31 -28.47
CA PRO A 265 7.30 -9.67 -28.33
C PRO A 265 8.00 -8.85 -27.24
N THR A 266 9.07 -9.39 -26.71
CA THR A 266 10.01 -8.60 -25.89
C THR A 266 11.00 -7.85 -26.81
N PHE A 267 11.53 -6.73 -26.31
CA PHE A 267 12.66 -6.07 -26.99
C PHE A 267 13.87 -7.00 -27.18
N LYS A 268 14.07 -7.94 -26.23
CA LYS A 268 15.13 -8.96 -26.32
C LYS A 268 14.93 -9.91 -27.51
N GLU A 269 13.71 -10.39 -27.76
CA GLU A 269 13.37 -11.23 -28.93
C GLU A 269 13.57 -10.48 -30.24
N LEU A 270 13.41 -9.15 -30.23
CA LEU A 270 13.68 -8.28 -31.39
C LEU A 270 15.16 -7.91 -31.53
N GLY A 271 16.08 -8.54 -30.77
CA GLY A 271 17.52 -8.29 -30.84
C GLY A 271 17.99 -7.09 -30.00
N HIS A 272 17.11 -6.50 -29.20
CA HIS A 272 17.43 -5.35 -28.36
C HIS A 272 17.40 -5.73 -26.88
N ASN A 273 18.57 -5.90 -26.24
CA ASN A 273 18.63 -6.22 -24.81
C ASN A 273 18.27 -4.99 -23.98
N MET A 274 16.97 -4.77 -23.78
CA MET A 274 16.42 -3.67 -22.98
C MET A 274 15.47 -4.23 -21.91
N THR A 275 15.76 -3.91 -20.66
CA THR A 275 14.91 -4.29 -19.54
C THR A 275 14.73 -3.07 -18.62
N VAL A 276 13.51 -2.60 -18.50
CA VAL A 276 13.12 -1.54 -17.57
C VAL A 276 11.82 -1.99 -16.91
N ARG A 277 11.83 -2.03 -15.61
CA ARG A 277 10.65 -2.45 -14.81
C ARG A 277 10.34 -1.46 -13.70
N ALA A 278 9.07 -1.27 -13.43
CA ALA A 278 8.60 -0.63 -12.23
C ALA A 278 8.14 -1.68 -11.24
N TRP A 279 8.68 -1.66 -10.05
CA TRP A 279 8.17 -2.45 -8.94
C TRP A 279 7.48 -1.55 -7.92
N ALA A 280 6.54 -2.13 -7.19
CA ALA A 280 6.00 -1.53 -5.99
C ALA A 280 6.08 -2.58 -4.87
N ALA A 281 6.56 -2.17 -3.71
CA ALA A 281 6.70 -3.05 -2.55
C ALA A 281 5.89 -2.50 -1.37
N LEU A 282 5.17 -3.39 -0.69
CA LEU A 282 4.58 -3.13 0.61
C LEU A 282 5.69 -3.22 1.65
N VAL A 283 5.85 -2.17 2.44
CA VAL A 283 6.91 -2.04 3.43
C VAL A 283 6.36 -1.55 4.77
N ALA A 284 7.10 -1.81 5.83
CA ALA A 284 6.96 -1.19 7.13
C ALA A 284 8.14 -0.24 7.40
N PRO A 285 8.05 0.69 8.37
CA PRO A 285 9.20 1.42 8.88
C PRO A 285 10.31 0.48 9.34
N LYS A 286 11.58 0.86 9.16
CA LYS A 286 12.77 0.01 9.37
C LYS A 286 12.79 -0.73 10.70
N ASN A 287 12.38 -0.07 11.78
CA ASN A 287 12.49 -0.60 13.14
C ASN A 287 11.23 -1.33 13.62
N THR A 288 10.34 -1.72 12.70
CA THR A 288 9.16 -2.52 13.04
C THR A 288 9.59 -3.87 13.62
N PRO A 289 9.03 -4.29 14.79
CA PRO A 289 9.41 -5.53 15.45
C PRO A 289 9.32 -6.75 14.53
N LYS A 290 10.33 -7.63 14.65
CA LYS A 290 10.46 -8.80 13.76
C LYS A 290 9.23 -9.71 13.80
N GLU A 291 8.65 -9.93 14.97
CA GLU A 291 7.46 -10.75 15.15
C GLU A 291 6.25 -10.21 14.36
N LYS A 292 6.12 -8.88 14.25
CA LYS A 292 5.05 -8.25 13.44
C LYS A 292 5.35 -8.35 11.94
N LEU A 293 6.61 -8.16 11.56
CA LEU A 293 7.04 -8.37 10.17
C LEU A 293 6.82 -9.81 9.72
N ASP A 294 7.12 -10.78 10.58
CA ASP A 294 6.94 -12.21 10.27
C ASP A 294 5.45 -12.54 10.05
N VAL A 295 4.54 -11.98 10.86
CA VAL A 295 3.09 -12.13 10.65
C VAL A 295 2.68 -11.60 9.28
N LEU A 296 3.09 -10.38 8.93
CA LEU A 296 2.76 -9.75 7.66
C LEU A 296 3.38 -10.48 6.46
N ARG A 297 4.65 -10.87 6.54
CA ARG A 297 5.37 -11.60 5.50
C ARG A 297 4.76 -12.98 5.24
N ASN A 298 4.41 -13.71 6.29
CA ASN A 298 3.75 -15.02 6.18
C ASN A 298 2.37 -14.90 5.52
N ALA A 299 1.58 -13.89 5.89
CA ALA A 299 0.31 -13.62 5.25
C ALA A 299 0.48 -13.24 3.77
N ALA A 300 1.40 -12.32 3.47
CA ALA A 300 1.69 -11.93 2.10
C ALA A 300 2.15 -13.13 1.25
N LYS A 301 2.98 -14.03 1.79
CA LYS A 301 3.41 -15.25 1.09
C LYS A 301 2.22 -16.13 0.72
N LYS A 302 1.34 -16.45 1.67
CA LYS A 302 0.15 -17.28 1.43
C LYS A 302 -0.79 -16.63 0.39
N VAL A 303 -0.99 -15.31 0.50
CA VAL A 303 -1.78 -14.55 -0.47
C VAL A 303 -1.18 -14.68 -1.86
N CYS A 304 0.11 -14.44 -2.02
CA CYS A 304 0.82 -14.51 -3.29
C CYS A 304 0.82 -15.90 -3.93
N GLU A 305 0.81 -16.95 -3.13
CA GLU A 305 0.75 -18.34 -3.60
C GLU A 305 -0.67 -18.74 -4.02
N SER A 306 -1.71 -18.04 -3.54
CA SER A 306 -3.10 -18.37 -3.81
C SER A 306 -3.47 -18.17 -5.29
N LYS A 307 -4.30 -19.09 -5.79
CA LYS A 307 -4.81 -18.99 -7.17
C LYS A 307 -5.70 -17.76 -7.35
N GLU A 308 -6.51 -17.44 -6.36
CA GLU A 308 -7.46 -16.33 -6.37
C GLU A 308 -6.74 -14.97 -6.52
N PHE A 309 -5.61 -14.79 -5.83
CA PHE A 309 -4.79 -13.59 -5.96
C PHE A 309 -4.16 -13.50 -7.35
N LYS A 310 -3.59 -14.59 -7.86
CA LYS A 310 -3.00 -14.63 -9.21
C LYS A 310 -4.05 -14.33 -10.28
N ASP A 311 -5.21 -14.96 -10.19
CA ASP A 311 -6.32 -14.74 -11.13
C ASP A 311 -6.83 -13.29 -11.06
N TYR A 312 -6.93 -12.71 -9.87
CA TYR A 312 -7.31 -11.31 -9.68
C TYR A 312 -6.33 -10.38 -10.38
N PHE A 313 -5.01 -10.55 -10.18
CA PHE A 313 -3.99 -9.71 -10.79
C PHE A 313 -3.96 -9.87 -12.31
N MET A 314 -4.05 -11.09 -12.80
CA MET A 314 -4.12 -11.36 -14.25
C MET A 314 -5.33 -10.69 -14.90
N LYS A 315 -6.50 -10.68 -14.25
CA LYS A 315 -7.69 -9.96 -14.73
C LYS A 315 -7.47 -8.45 -14.80
N GLN A 316 -6.64 -7.88 -13.91
CA GLN A 316 -6.23 -6.48 -13.95
C GLN A 316 -5.14 -6.19 -14.99
N GLY A 317 -4.66 -7.21 -15.71
CA GLY A 317 -3.55 -7.07 -16.65
C GLY A 317 -2.18 -6.98 -15.99
N ILE A 318 -2.08 -7.37 -14.72
CA ILE A 318 -0.85 -7.35 -13.94
C ILE A 318 -0.29 -8.77 -13.85
N ASP A 319 0.95 -8.96 -14.29
CA ASP A 319 1.67 -10.22 -14.06
C ASP A 319 2.02 -10.33 -12.56
N PRO A 320 1.48 -11.32 -11.82
CA PRO A 320 1.74 -11.46 -10.38
C PRO A 320 3.18 -11.95 -10.17
N THR A 321 4.04 -11.06 -9.65
CA THR A 321 5.47 -11.37 -9.48
C THR A 321 5.77 -11.86 -8.07
N CYS A 322 5.21 -11.26 -7.04
CA CYS A 322 5.32 -11.59 -5.62
C CYS A 322 6.72 -11.99 -5.12
N ILE A 323 7.53 -11.00 -4.82
CA ILE A 323 8.83 -11.16 -4.16
C ILE A 323 8.63 -10.90 -2.66
N ILE A 324 9.03 -11.84 -1.76
CA ILE A 324 8.66 -11.79 -0.33
C ILE A 324 9.85 -11.40 0.55
N GLY A 325 9.60 -10.53 1.54
CA GLY A 325 10.49 -10.27 2.66
C GLY A 325 11.90 -9.85 2.25
N GLU A 326 12.90 -10.61 2.68
CA GLU A 326 14.32 -10.30 2.45
C GLU A 326 14.72 -10.30 0.97
N GLU A 327 14.05 -11.08 0.13
CA GLU A 327 14.27 -11.02 -1.33
C GLU A 327 13.81 -9.69 -1.91
N ALA A 328 12.73 -9.10 -1.38
CA ALA A 328 12.26 -7.79 -1.77
C ALA A 328 13.21 -6.68 -1.24
N ASP A 329 13.74 -6.82 -0.01
CA ASP A 329 14.78 -5.93 0.51
C ASP A 329 16.04 -5.96 -0.39
N LYS A 330 16.47 -7.17 -0.81
CA LYS A 330 17.61 -7.35 -1.73
C LYS A 330 17.32 -6.72 -3.09
N MET A 331 16.16 -6.94 -3.68
CA MET A 331 15.74 -6.32 -4.94
C MET A 331 15.86 -4.79 -4.89
N MET A 332 15.34 -4.17 -3.80
CA MET A 332 15.41 -2.72 -3.62
C MET A 332 16.84 -2.22 -3.51
N ALA A 333 17.73 -2.98 -2.83
CA ALA A 333 19.15 -2.64 -2.69
C ALA A 333 19.91 -2.75 -4.01
N GLU A 334 19.66 -3.81 -4.78
CA GLU A 334 20.29 -4.04 -6.10
C GLU A 334 19.89 -2.95 -7.10
N ASP A 335 18.61 -2.62 -7.17
CA ASP A 335 18.10 -1.56 -8.05
C ASP A 335 18.65 -0.18 -7.63
N HIS A 336 18.76 0.10 -6.33
CA HIS A 336 19.37 1.33 -5.83
C HIS A 336 20.83 1.46 -6.31
N ALA A 337 21.64 0.41 -6.20
CA ALA A 337 23.03 0.40 -6.67
C ALA A 337 23.13 0.48 -8.21
N MET A 338 22.20 -0.16 -8.93
CA MET A 338 22.13 -0.11 -10.39
C MET A 338 21.83 1.31 -10.88
N TYR A 339 20.81 1.96 -10.35
CA TYR A 339 20.44 3.33 -10.75
C TYR A 339 21.46 4.37 -10.31
N GLU A 340 22.19 4.18 -9.21
CA GLU A 340 23.32 5.03 -8.85
C GLU A 340 24.36 5.10 -9.99
N LYS A 341 24.73 3.91 -10.51
CA LYS A 341 25.70 3.83 -11.62
C LYS A 341 25.14 4.43 -12.92
N PHE A 342 23.87 4.16 -13.23
CA PHE A 342 23.22 4.68 -14.43
C PHE A 342 23.13 6.20 -14.42
N LEU A 343 22.64 6.78 -13.33
CA LEU A 343 22.43 8.23 -13.21
C LEU A 343 23.73 9.03 -13.08
N LYS A 344 24.82 8.41 -12.61
CA LYS A 344 26.16 9.03 -12.63
C LYS A 344 26.73 9.13 -14.04
N LYS A 345 26.40 8.21 -14.95
CA LYS A 345 26.82 8.25 -16.35
C LYS A 345 26.02 9.22 -17.20
N ALA A 346 24.77 9.52 -16.78
CA ALA A 346 23.86 10.41 -17.49
C ALA A 346 24.05 11.91 -17.14
N LYS A 347 24.96 12.23 -16.21
CA LYS A 347 25.41 13.59 -15.88
C LYS A 347 26.71 13.91 -16.67
#